data_71f21dcdfc17672031994ff7badcb001
#
_entry.id   71f21dcdfc17672031994ff7badcb001
#
_cell.length_a   1.000
_cell.length_b   1.000
_cell.length_c   1.000
_cell.angle_alpha   90.00
_cell.angle_beta   90.00
_cell.angle_gamma   90.00
#
_symmetry.space_group_name_H-M   'P 1'
#
loop_
_entity.id
_entity.type
_entity.pdbx_description
1 polymer ?
#
loop_
_entity_poly.entity_id
_entity_poly.type
_entity_poly.pdbx_seq_one_letter_code
_entity_poly.pdbx_strand_id
1 'polypeptide(L)'
;FETTSDIGIWCEENANHGLSNFRWLKNHVHFELFRLGRLQFQLFPSKNILFDYSKLPFSRGDNLIYIHIPKAANLDIEECKKSIDYARRFFAEYFSEFEYDYFICESWLLFKGNAKFMKKSANIIKFAELFEYGYSIYNEAQAFERIFGISVPIRSKRKIAALPQNTTLQKSAVEFKLSGGKFGEGICWIKK
;
A
#
# COMPACT_ATOMS: atom_id res chain seq x y z
N PHE A 1 -9.91 9.96 16.63
CA PHE A 1 -10.80 10.56 15.60
C PHE A 1 -10.24 10.43 14.18
N GLU A 2 -8.92 10.45 13.95
CA GLU A 2 -8.35 10.27 12.61
C GLU A 2 -8.65 8.90 12.00
N THR A 3 -8.67 7.85 12.81
CA THR A 3 -8.94 6.46 12.36
C THR A 3 -10.31 6.32 11.69
N THR A 4 -11.34 6.99 12.20
CA THR A 4 -12.69 6.91 11.66
C THR A 4 -12.94 7.81 10.45
N SER A 5 -12.01 8.70 10.11
CA SER A 5 -12.15 9.58 8.93
C SER A 5 -12.23 8.81 7.61
N ASP A 6 -11.67 7.61 7.55
CA ASP A 6 -11.76 6.73 6.38
C ASP A 6 -13.22 6.35 6.05
N ILE A 7 -14.08 6.25 7.05
CA ILE A 7 -15.50 5.92 6.83
C ILE A 7 -16.14 6.99 5.95
N GLY A 8 -15.85 8.28 6.20
CA GLY A 8 -16.33 9.40 5.37
C GLY A 8 -15.80 9.30 3.94
N ILE A 9 -14.49 9.05 3.76
CA ILE A 9 -13.85 8.93 2.44
C ILE A 9 -14.49 7.81 1.60
N TRP A 10 -14.72 6.64 2.19
CA TRP A 10 -15.37 5.53 1.49
C TRP A 10 -16.86 5.77 1.19
N CYS A 11 -17.55 6.55 2.04
CA CYS A 11 -18.90 6.98 1.78
C CYS A 11 -18.97 7.95 0.59
N GLU A 12 -18.08 8.95 0.55
CA GLU A 12 -17.98 9.90 -0.56
C GLU A 12 -17.61 9.20 -1.88
N GLU A 13 -16.66 8.27 -1.86
CA GLU A 13 -16.29 7.47 -3.05
C GLU A 13 -17.46 6.63 -3.59
N ASN A 14 -18.42 6.26 -2.74
CA ASN A 14 -19.64 5.57 -3.12
C ASN A 14 -20.80 6.54 -3.40
N ALA A 15 -20.51 7.79 -3.78
CA ALA A 15 -21.49 8.83 -4.07
C ALA A 15 -22.53 9.03 -2.94
N ASN A 16 -22.13 8.86 -1.68
CA ASN A 16 -22.94 8.93 -0.47
C ASN A 16 -24.10 7.91 -0.42
N HIS A 17 -24.01 6.82 -1.20
CA HIS A 17 -24.98 5.71 -1.15
C HIS A 17 -24.61 4.62 -0.13
N GLY A 18 -23.92 4.99 0.95
CA GLY A 18 -23.46 4.08 2.00
C GLY A 18 -22.02 3.59 1.79
N LEU A 19 -21.67 2.47 2.41
CA LEU A 19 -20.30 1.99 2.47
C LEU A 19 -20.08 0.83 1.51
N SER A 20 -19.19 1.01 0.53
CA SER A 20 -18.84 -0.03 -0.45
C SER A 20 -17.83 -1.05 0.07
N ASN A 21 -16.94 -0.67 0.99
CA ASN A 21 -15.88 -1.54 1.51
C ASN A 21 -16.09 -1.90 3.00
N PHE A 22 -17.25 -2.47 3.30
CA PHE A 22 -17.65 -2.80 4.67
C PHE A 22 -16.65 -3.70 5.40
N ARG A 23 -16.08 -4.70 4.70
CA ARG A 23 -15.09 -5.62 5.29
C ARG A 23 -13.83 -4.89 5.76
N TRP A 24 -13.37 -3.92 5.00
CA TRP A 24 -12.23 -3.07 5.38
C TRP A 24 -12.56 -2.16 6.57
N LEU A 25 -13.72 -1.48 6.49
CA LEU A 25 -14.14 -0.53 7.51
C LEU A 25 -14.43 -1.18 8.86
N LYS A 26 -14.80 -2.47 8.87
CA LYS A 26 -14.97 -3.27 10.09
C LYS A 26 -13.70 -3.27 10.96
N ASN A 27 -12.51 -3.27 10.36
CA ASN A 27 -11.24 -3.26 11.10
C ASN A 27 -11.06 -1.99 11.96
N HIS A 28 -11.63 -0.85 11.52
CA HIS A 28 -11.61 0.41 12.30
C HIS A 28 -12.46 0.29 13.56
N VAL A 29 -13.63 -0.34 13.46
CA VAL A 29 -14.57 -0.50 14.59
C VAL A 29 -14.08 -1.56 15.57
N HIS A 30 -13.34 -2.56 15.09
CA HIS A 30 -12.78 -3.63 15.93
C HIS A 30 -11.45 -3.27 16.58
N PHE A 31 -10.97 -2.02 16.41
CA PHE A 31 -9.66 -1.59 16.92
C PHE A 31 -8.48 -2.44 16.42
N GLU A 32 -8.57 -2.91 15.19
CA GLU A 32 -7.52 -3.66 14.51
C GLU A 32 -6.73 -2.79 13.55
N LEU A 33 -7.29 -1.64 13.11
CA LEU A 33 -6.70 -0.70 12.17
C LEU A 33 -6.72 0.72 12.74
N PHE A 34 -5.58 1.38 12.71
CA PHE A 34 -5.37 2.72 13.26
C PHE A 34 -4.76 3.64 12.21
N ARG A 35 -5.33 4.83 12.03
CA ARG A 35 -4.68 5.91 11.29
C ARG A 35 -3.80 6.71 12.24
N LEU A 36 -2.50 6.69 12.00
CA LEU A 36 -1.50 7.39 12.82
C LEU A 36 -0.71 8.35 11.92
N GLY A 37 -1.28 9.53 11.69
CA GLY A 37 -0.75 10.50 10.75
C GLY A 37 -1.00 10.12 9.28
N ARG A 38 0.06 10.07 8.46
CA ARG A 38 -0.07 9.81 7.01
C ARG A 38 -0.47 8.39 6.65
N LEU A 39 -0.09 7.43 7.46
CA LEU A 39 -0.26 5.99 7.19
C LEU A 39 -1.30 5.37 8.13
N GLN A 40 -1.73 4.16 7.76
CA GLN A 40 -2.57 3.33 8.62
C GLN A 40 -1.82 2.04 8.97
N PHE A 41 -2.11 1.54 10.17
CA PHE A 41 -1.42 0.41 10.76
C PHE A 41 -2.43 -0.59 11.27
N GLN A 42 -2.28 -1.85 10.87
CA GLN A 42 -3.17 -2.93 11.24
C GLN A 42 -2.42 -3.99 12.06
N LEU A 43 -2.99 -4.36 13.22
CA LEU A 43 -2.57 -5.53 13.97
C LEU A 43 -2.79 -6.78 13.13
N PHE A 44 -1.75 -7.53 12.87
CA PHE A 44 -1.81 -8.57 11.85
C PHE A 44 -1.08 -9.86 12.28
N PRO A 45 -1.80 -10.89 12.73
CA PRO A 45 -1.23 -12.21 12.89
C PRO A 45 -1.01 -12.86 11.52
N SER A 46 0.25 -13.16 11.16
CA SER A 46 0.62 -13.58 9.80
C SER A 46 0.15 -15.00 9.42
N LYS A 47 -0.43 -15.77 10.36
CA LYS A 47 -0.85 -17.17 10.13
C LYS A 47 -1.84 -17.37 8.97
N ASN A 48 -2.58 -16.33 8.62
CA ASN A 48 -3.66 -16.38 7.63
C ASN A 48 -3.22 -15.92 6.23
N ILE A 49 -1.97 -15.53 6.03
CA ILE A 49 -1.45 -15.09 4.73
C ILE A 49 -0.41 -16.06 4.18
N LEU A 50 -0.49 -16.27 2.88
CA LEU A 50 0.45 -17.08 2.10
C LEU A 50 1.56 -16.19 1.53
N PHE A 51 2.47 -15.73 2.41
CA PHE A 51 3.73 -15.12 1.98
C PHE A 51 4.76 -16.19 1.60
N ASP A 52 5.69 -15.82 0.75
CA ASP A 52 6.93 -16.57 0.57
C ASP A 52 7.90 -16.23 1.72
N TYR A 53 7.68 -16.89 2.86
CA TYR A 53 8.44 -16.64 4.08
C TYR A 53 9.94 -16.91 3.95
N SER A 54 10.37 -17.67 2.93
CA SER A 54 11.80 -17.90 2.68
C SER A 54 12.56 -16.63 2.27
N LYS A 55 11.83 -15.56 1.91
CA LYS A 55 12.37 -14.26 1.48
C LYS A 55 12.11 -13.14 2.48
N LEU A 56 11.63 -13.48 3.66
CA LEU A 56 11.24 -12.52 4.69
C LEU A 56 11.97 -12.82 6.01
N PRO A 57 12.19 -11.81 6.85
CA PRO A 57 12.93 -11.98 8.11
C PRO A 57 12.05 -12.54 9.25
N PHE A 58 10.81 -12.90 8.98
CA PHE A 58 9.84 -13.41 9.95
C PHE A 58 9.18 -14.69 9.43
N SER A 59 8.57 -15.45 10.33
CA SER A 59 7.96 -16.74 10.07
C SER A 59 6.43 -16.67 10.01
N ARG A 60 5.82 -17.73 9.49
CA ARG A 60 4.37 -17.86 9.53
C ARG A 60 3.89 -18.02 10.98
N GLY A 61 3.00 -17.14 11.38
CA GLY A 61 2.46 -17.12 12.74
C GLY A 61 2.98 -15.96 13.58
N ASP A 62 4.09 -15.34 13.19
CA ASP A 62 4.58 -14.14 13.88
C ASP A 62 3.55 -13.00 13.81
N ASN A 63 3.49 -12.21 14.86
CA ASN A 63 2.73 -10.99 14.87
C ASN A 63 3.45 -9.92 14.06
N LEU A 64 2.71 -9.21 13.24
CA LEU A 64 3.20 -8.13 12.37
C LEU A 64 2.31 -6.90 12.53
N ILE A 65 2.83 -5.73 12.23
CA ILE A 65 2.03 -4.55 11.97
C ILE A 65 2.00 -4.31 10.46
N TYR A 66 0.82 -4.39 9.86
CA TYR A 66 0.66 -4.14 8.43
C TYR A 66 0.48 -2.64 8.17
N ILE A 67 1.27 -2.10 7.25
CA ILE A 67 1.18 -0.70 6.84
C ILE A 67 0.28 -0.58 5.61
N HIS A 68 -0.74 0.26 5.72
CA HIS A 68 -1.60 0.65 4.61
C HIS A 68 -1.40 2.12 4.26
N ILE A 69 -1.56 2.43 2.98
CA ILE A 69 -1.41 3.79 2.45
C ILE A 69 -2.79 4.32 2.07
N PRO A 70 -3.38 5.20 2.90
CA PRO A 70 -4.69 5.81 2.59
C PRO A 70 -4.66 6.58 1.28
N LYS A 71 -5.79 6.56 0.56
CA LYS A 71 -6.03 7.44 -0.59
C LYS A 71 -6.06 8.92 -0.17
N ALA A 72 -6.16 9.80 -1.16
CA ALA A 72 -6.50 11.22 -1.05
C ALA A 72 -5.46 12.14 -0.40
N ALA A 73 -4.29 11.67 0.03
CA ALA A 73 -3.23 12.54 0.53
C ALA A 73 -1.92 12.36 -0.24
N ASN A 74 -1.17 13.42 -0.43
CA ASN A 74 0.15 13.36 -1.03
C ASN A 74 1.05 12.38 -0.27
N LEU A 75 1.87 11.63 -1.00
CA LEU A 75 2.87 10.73 -0.43
C LEU A 75 4.11 11.57 -0.03
N ASP A 76 3.99 12.29 1.07
CA ASP A 76 5.10 13.03 1.66
C ASP A 76 5.96 12.08 2.51
N ILE A 77 7.26 12.05 2.23
CA ILE A 77 8.17 11.07 2.82
C ILE A 77 8.45 11.36 4.29
N GLU A 78 8.58 12.63 4.66
CA GLU A 78 8.81 13.01 6.05
C GLU A 78 7.58 12.73 6.91
N GLU A 79 6.38 12.97 6.38
CA GLU A 79 5.14 12.60 7.07
C GLU A 79 4.98 11.06 7.18
N CYS A 80 5.43 10.29 6.19
CA CYS A 80 5.46 8.83 6.29
C CYS A 80 6.42 8.36 7.38
N LYS A 81 7.62 8.93 7.49
CA LYS A 81 8.59 8.63 8.57
C LYS A 81 8.01 8.95 9.95
N LYS A 82 7.46 10.15 10.12
CA LYS A 82 6.80 10.56 11.38
C LYS A 82 5.66 9.61 11.76
N SER A 83 4.91 9.15 10.76
CA SER A 83 3.81 8.21 10.94
C SER A 83 4.30 6.85 11.45
N ILE A 84 5.41 6.33 10.90
CA ILE A 84 6.03 5.07 11.36
C ILE A 84 6.58 5.23 12.79
N ASP A 85 7.24 6.34 13.10
CA ASP A 85 7.77 6.59 14.44
C ASP A 85 6.64 6.81 15.46
N TYR A 86 5.53 7.39 15.05
CA TYR A 86 4.35 7.49 15.89
C TYR A 86 3.75 6.10 16.14
N ALA A 87 3.68 5.25 15.13
CA ALA A 87 3.18 3.89 15.28
C ALA A 87 4.01 3.06 16.26
N ARG A 88 5.35 3.16 16.21
CA ARG A 88 6.23 2.49 17.19
C ARG A 88 5.88 2.84 18.62
N ARG A 89 5.70 4.13 18.91
CA ARG A 89 5.32 4.62 20.25
C ARG A 89 3.91 4.20 20.64
N PHE A 90 2.96 4.35 19.73
CA PHE A 90 1.56 4.01 19.93
C PHE A 90 1.38 2.52 20.29
N PHE A 91 1.97 1.62 19.52
CA PHE A 91 1.83 0.18 19.81
C PHE A 91 2.61 -0.24 21.04
N ALA A 92 3.72 0.38 21.36
CA ALA A 92 4.44 0.12 22.61
C ALA A 92 3.63 0.55 23.86
N GLU A 93 2.87 1.65 23.76
CA GLU A 93 2.08 2.19 24.87
C GLU A 93 0.74 1.47 25.03
N TYR A 94 0.00 1.26 23.94
CA TYR A 94 -1.40 0.81 24.01
C TYR A 94 -1.60 -0.67 23.68
N PHE A 95 -0.60 -1.32 23.11
CA PHE A 95 -0.67 -2.73 22.68
C PHE A 95 0.61 -3.49 23.07
N SER A 96 1.09 -3.28 24.28
CA SER A 96 2.33 -3.90 24.80
C SER A 96 2.28 -5.43 24.76
N GLU A 97 1.10 -6.04 24.92
CA GLU A 97 0.90 -7.49 24.85
C GLU A 97 0.98 -8.05 23.40
N PHE A 98 0.87 -7.17 22.39
CA PHE A 98 1.03 -7.57 21.00
C PHE A 98 2.49 -7.39 20.58
N GLU A 99 3.32 -8.36 21.00
CA GLU A 99 4.73 -8.38 20.63
C GLU A 99 4.89 -8.58 19.12
N TYR A 100 5.65 -7.71 18.47
CA TYR A 100 5.99 -7.76 17.05
C TYR A 100 7.40 -7.22 16.82
N ASP A 101 8.07 -7.68 15.77
CA ASP A 101 9.41 -7.24 15.39
C ASP A 101 9.43 -6.46 14.07
N TYR A 102 8.39 -6.61 13.25
CA TYR A 102 8.37 -6.05 11.90
C TYR A 102 7.05 -5.38 11.55
N PHE A 103 7.19 -4.27 10.82
CA PHE A 103 6.13 -3.72 9.98
C PHE A 103 6.24 -4.35 8.61
N ILE A 104 5.10 -4.66 7.99
CA ILE A 104 5.04 -5.19 6.62
C ILE A 104 4.15 -4.31 5.76
N CYS A 105 4.49 -4.19 4.49
CA CYS A 105 3.65 -3.54 3.49
C CYS A 105 3.70 -4.32 2.18
N GLU A 106 2.54 -4.63 1.63
CA GLU A 106 2.35 -5.17 0.29
C GLU A 106 1.64 -4.11 -0.55
N SER A 107 2.30 -3.60 -1.57
CA SER A 107 1.75 -2.52 -2.39
C SER A 107 2.42 -2.44 -3.75
N TRP A 108 1.64 -1.98 -4.75
CA TRP A 108 2.18 -1.59 -6.04
C TRP A 108 3.22 -0.46 -5.92
N LEU A 109 3.11 0.41 -4.90
CA LEU A 109 4.07 1.49 -4.65
C LEU A 109 5.49 0.96 -4.36
N LEU A 110 5.58 -0.26 -3.81
CA LEU A 110 6.84 -0.93 -3.44
C LEU A 110 7.38 -1.85 -4.53
N PHE A 111 6.71 -1.93 -5.68
CA PHE A 111 7.16 -2.78 -6.77
C PHE A 111 8.49 -2.27 -7.36
N LYS A 112 9.53 -3.09 -7.33
CA LYS A 112 10.86 -2.73 -7.89
C LYS A 112 10.83 -2.29 -9.36
N GLY A 113 9.86 -2.80 -10.12
CA GLY A 113 9.68 -2.44 -11.52
C GLY A 113 9.30 -0.97 -11.75
N ASN A 114 8.83 -0.26 -10.72
CA ASN A 114 8.50 1.16 -10.80
C ASN A 114 9.70 2.03 -11.19
N ALA A 115 10.90 1.67 -10.76
CA ALA A 115 12.15 2.35 -11.13
C ALA A 115 12.45 2.33 -12.63
N LYS A 116 11.78 1.46 -13.42
CA LYS A 116 11.96 1.37 -14.87
C LYS A 116 11.19 2.45 -15.64
N PHE A 117 10.18 3.08 -15.03
CA PHE A 117 9.36 4.08 -15.69
C PHE A 117 9.10 5.34 -14.85
N MET A 118 9.56 5.37 -13.61
CA MET A 118 9.48 6.55 -12.74
C MET A 118 10.86 7.16 -12.53
N LYS A 119 10.90 8.48 -12.33
CA LYS A 119 12.13 9.20 -11.96
C LYS A 119 12.55 8.82 -10.54
N LYS A 120 13.86 8.77 -10.27
CA LYS A 120 14.39 8.56 -8.91
C LYS A 120 13.87 9.58 -7.88
N SER A 121 13.58 10.80 -8.31
CA SER A 121 13.03 11.85 -7.45
C SER A 121 11.53 11.70 -7.15
N ALA A 122 10.84 10.73 -7.76
CA ALA A 122 9.41 10.51 -7.50
C ALA A 122 9.17 10.04 -6.07
N ASN A 123 8.14 10.58 -5.41
CA ASN A 123 7.80 10.21 -4.03
C ASN A 123 7.53 8.71 -3.87
N ILE A 124 6.98 8.05 -4.88
CA ILE A 124 6.78 6.59 -4.89
C ILE A 124 8.13 5.86 -4.74
N ILE A 125 9.16 6.28 -5.47
CA ILE A 125 10.49 5.67 -5.38
C ILE A 125 11.10 5.94 -4.00
N LYS A 126 11.05 7.18 -3.52
CA LYS A 126 11.54 7.54 -2.18
C LYS A 126 10.80 6.83 -1.06
N PHE A 127 9.49 6.61 -1.22
CA PHE A 127 8.71 5.84 -0.26
C PHE A 127 9.17 4.39 -0.18
N ALA A 128 9.44 3.77 -1.34
CA ALA A 128 9.95 2.40 -1.38
C ALA A 128 11.33 2.26 -0.71
N GLU A 129 12.16 3.33 -0.72
CA GLU A 129 13.47 3.36 -0.05
C GLU A 129 13.38 3.36 1.49
N LEU A 130 12.20 3.57 2.08
CA LEU A 130 11.99 3.42 3.53
C LEU A 130 11.96 1.97 3.99
N PHE A 131 11.82 1.03 3.07
CA PHE A 131 11.59 -0.38 3.37
C PHE A 131 12.77 -1.25 2.92
N GLU A 132 13.01 -2.29 3.68
CA GLU A 132 13.79 -3.43 3.22
C GLU A 132 12.94 -4.27 2.27
N TYR A 133 13.54 -4.74 1.20
CA TYR A 133 12.85 -5.45 0.15
C TYR A 133 12.85 -6.96 0.39
N GLY A 134 11.69 -7.57 0.45
CA GLY A 134 11.52 -9.01 0.43
C GLY A 134 11.47 -9.55 -1.01
N TYR A 135 10.30 -9.45 -1.65
CA TYR A 135 10.10 -9.93 -3.02
C TYR A 135 8.95 -9.19 -3.73
N SER A 136 8.79 -9.46 -5.02
CA SER A 136 7.64 -8.95 -5.80
C SER A 136 6.76 -10.07 -6.33
N ILE A 137 5.48 -9.74 -6.49
CA ILE A 137 4.52 -10.53 -7.25
C ILE A 137 4.01 -9.74 -8.45
N TYR A 138 3.68 -10.43 -9.54
CA TYR A 138 3.12 -9.80 -10.74
C TYR A 138 1.59 -9.75 -10.66
N ASN A 139 1.09 -8.91 -9.76
CA ASN A 139 -0.32 -8.55 -9.69
C ASN A 139 -0.50 -7.11 -10.17
N GLU A 140 -1.14 -6.93 -11.31
CA GLU A 140 -1.27 -5.62 -11.94
C GLU A 140 -2.52 -4.84 -11.50
N ALA A 141 -3.47 -5.50 -10.82
CA ALA A 141 -4.78 -4.94 -10.52
C ALA A 141 -4.70 -3.63 -9.73
N GLN A 142 -3.92 -3.62 -8.66
CA GLN A 142 -3.78 -2.44 -7.81
C GLN A 142 -3.16 -1.25 -8.57
N ALA A 143 -2.11 -1.51 -9.38
CA ALA A 143 -1.48 -0.46 -10.18
C ALA A 143 -2.45 0.11 -11.24
N PHE A 144 -3.21 -0.74 -11.94
CA PHE A 144 -4.20 -0.28 -12.90
C PHE A 144 -5.30 0.56 -12.24
N GLU A 145 -5.80 0.13 -11.09
CA GLU A 145 -6.81 0.87 -10.34
C GLU A 145 -6.28 2.23 -9.90
N ARG A 146 -5.08 2.28 -9.33
CA ARG A 146 -4.52 3.51 -8.76
C ARG A 146 -4.02 4.51 -9.81
N ILE A 147 -3.49 4.04 -10.93
CA ILE A 147 -2.96 4.91 -11.99
C ILE A 147 -4.08 5.35 -12.95
N PHE A 148 -5.00 4.45 -13.30
CA PHE A 148 -5.96 4.66 -14.38
C PHE A 148 -7.43 4.63 -13.95
N GLY A 149 -7.74 4.27 -12.69
CA GLY A 149 -9.10 4.08 -12.22
C GLY A 149 -9.79 2.81 -12.74
N ILE A 150 -9.02 1.81 -13.16
CA ILE A 150 -9.53 0.59 -13.81
C ILE A 150 -9.19 -0.62 -12.93
N SER A 151 -10.21 -1.32 -12.45
CA SER A 151 -10.05 -2.47 -11.56
C SER A 151 -9.57 -3.76 -12.24
N VAL A 152 -9.67 -3.85 -13.58
CA VAL A 152 -9.27 -5.03 -14.35
C VAL A 152 -8.10 -4.69 -15.27
N PRO A 153 -6.96 -5.40 -15.16
CA PRO A 153 -5.79 -5.16 -15.99
C PRO A 153 -6.06 -5.36 -17.47
N ILE A 154 -5.61 -4.42 -18.31
CA ILE A 154 -5.75 -4.44 -19.76
C ILE A 154 -4.49 -5.06 -20.40
N ARG A 155 -4.68 -6.01 -21.33
CA ARG A 155 -3.58 -6.69 -22.05
C ARG A 155 -3.43 -6.25 -23.50
N SER A 156 -4.49 -5.75 -24.12
CA SER A 156 -4.48 -5.30 -25.52
C SER A 156 -3.68 -4.01 -25.69
N LYS A 157 -2.65 -4.01 -26.54
CA LYS A 157 -1.83 -2.82 -26.84
C LYS A 157 -2.69 -1.64 -27.31
N ARG A 158 -3.69 -1.88 -28.16
CA ARG A 158 -4.61 -0.83 -28.62
C ARG A 158 -5.39 -0.19 -27.46
N LYS A 159 -5.89 -1.02 -26.52
CA LYS A 159 -6.60 -0.51 -25.34
C LYS A 159 -5.66 0.17 -24.36
N ILE A 160 -4.41 -0.32 -24.20
CA ILE A 160 -3.39 0.32 -23.36
C ILE A 160 -3.05 1.71 -23.92
N ALA A 161 -2.85 1.86 -25.22
CA ALA A 161 -2.57 3.14 -25.85
C ALA A 161 -3.71 4.18 -25.68
N ALA A 162 -4.94 3.71 -25.50
CA ALA A 162 -6.13 4.55 -25.29
C ALA A 162 -6.38 4.89 -23.79
N LEU A 163 -5.53 4.43 -22.85
CA LEU A 163 -5.65 4.77 -21.44
C LEU A 163 -5.43 6.27 -21.19
N PRO A 164 -5.99 6.84 -20.10
CA PRO A 164 -5.73 8.22 -19.71
C PRO A 164 -4.23 8.54 -19.60
N GLN A 165 -3.82 9.67 -20.15
CA GLN A 165 -2.43 10.15 -20.14
C GLN A 165 -2.35 11.62 -19.67
N ASN A 166 -3.16 11.98 -18.67
CA ASN A 166 -3.30 13.34 -18.16
C ASN A 166 -2.13 13.72 -17.22
N THR A 167 -1.49 12.74 -16.60
CA THR A 167 -0.37 12.97 -15.68
C THR A 167 0.93 12.36 -16.21
N THR A 168 2.08 12.83 -15.70
CA THR A 168 3.38 12.25 -16.02
C THR A 168 3.43 10.75 -15.68
N LEU A 169 2.84 10.36 -14.54
CA LEU A 169 2.79 8.96 -14.12
C LEU A 169 2.00 8.12 -15.13
N GLN A 170 0.82 8.58 -15.58
CA GLN A 170 0.01 7.88 -16.55
C GLN A 170 0.74 7.69 -17.88
N LYS A 171 1.39 8.76 -18.41
CA LYS A 171 2.17 8.71 -19.64
C LYS A 171 3.28 7.66 -19.55
N SER A 172 4.14 7.76 -18.54
CA SER A 172 5.23 6.81 -18.34
C SER A 172 4.74 5.37 -18.13
N ALA A 173 3.62 5.18 -17.44
CA ALA A 173 3.02 3.87 -17.21
C ALA A 173 2.48 3.26 -18.53
N VAL A 174 1.86 4.05 -19.40
CA VAL A 174 1.40 3.60 -20.74
C VAL A 174 2.60 3.19 -21.60
N GLU A 175 3.64 4.03 -21.69
CA GLU A 175 4.87 3.73 -22.42
C GLU A 175 5.53 2.43 -21.92
N PHE A 176 5.64 2.27 -20.62
CA PHE A 176 6.17 1.06 -19.98
C PHE A 176 5.35 -0.18 -20.36
N LYS A 177 4.03 -0.09 -20.34
CA LYS A 177 3.16 -1.21 -20.74
C LYS A 177 3.28 -1.55 -22.22
N LEU A 178 3.35 -0.55 -23.10
CA LEU A 178 3.50 -0.73 -24.54
C LEU A 178 4.85 -1.37 -24.92
N SER A 179 5.91 -1.09 -24.13
CA SER A 179 7.21 -1.74 -24.28
C SER A 179 7.27 -3.18 -23.73
N GLY A 180 6.14 -3.72 -23.24
CA GLY A 180 6.07 -5.08 -22.70
C GLY A 180 6.31 -5.17 -21.18
N GLY A 181 6.39 -4.02 -20.48
CA GLY A 181 6.51 -3.96 -19.04
C GLY A 181 5.28 -4.55 -18.32
N LYS A 182 5.51 -5.11 -17.13
CA LYS A 182 4.45 -5.62 -16.25
C LYS A 182 4.49 -4.85 -14.95
N PHE A 183 3.31 -4.47 -14.45
CA PHE A 183 3.17 -3.98 -13.10
C PHE A 183 3.16 -5.14 -12.10
N GLY A 184 3.32 -4.79 -10.83
CA GLY A 184 3.30 -5.75 -9.75
C GLY A 184 3.18 -5.06 -8.40
N GLU A 185 3.31 -5.86 -7.36
CA GLU A 185 3.35 -5.42 -5.98
C GLU A 185 4.66 -5.86 -5.33
N GLY A 186 5.21 -5.03 -4.47
CA GLY A 186 6.35 -5.38 -3.63
C GLY A 186 5.87 -5.75 -2.25
N ILE A 187 6.41 -6.83 -1.71
CA ILE A 187 6.28 -7.22 -0.31
C ILE A 187 7.57 -6.78 0.38
N CYS A 188 7.46 -5.80 1.25
CA CYS A 188 8.59 -5.13 1.88
C CYS A 188 8.34 -4.96 3.37
N TRP A 189 9.38 -4.74 4.15
CA TRP A 189 9.30 -4.68 5.60
C TRP A 189 10.18 -3.60 6.20
N ILE A 190 9.86 -3.20 7.44
CA ILE A 190 10.67 -2.32 8.29
C ILE A 190 10.83 -3.01 9.62
N LYS A 191 12.03 -3.04 10.17
CA LYS A 191 12.25 -3.51 11.54
C LYS A 191 11.69 -2.50 12.54
N LYS A 192 11.13 -3.00 13.64
CA LYS A 192 10.63 -2.20 14.77
C LYS A 192 11.68 -1.29 15.36
#